data_d88c170088656e412ea9f6b677493d9f
#
_entry.id   d88c170088656e412ea9f6b677493d9f
#
_cell.length_a   1.000
_cell.length_b   1.000
_cell.length_c   1.000
_cell.angle_alpha   90.00
_cell.angle_beta   90.00
_cell.angle_gamma   90.00
#
_symmetry.space_group_name_H-M   'P 1'
#
loop_
_entity.id
_entity.type
_entity.pdbx_description
1 polymer ?
#
loop_
_entity_poly.entity_id
_entity_poly.type
_entity_poly.pdbx_seq_one_letter_code
_entity_poly.pdbx_strand_id
1 'polypeptide(L)'
;MIDDLPWLYWTAASWGGELSLAPSQLARITELASVRALLGRAKALEANWERGAIYEALIPFDGLPPPLGGSAAAARADFDKAMELSEKKSVFAYVALATTITDPAEKKRLLAQALTIDVSTLPSRRLTNLIAQRYAKALLNGAR
;
A
#
# COMPACT_ATOMS: atom_id res chain seq x y z
N MET A 1 23.09 1.17 3.46
CA MET A 1 23.21 2.64 3.63
C MET A 1 21.96 3.29 3.08
N ILE A 2 21.77 4.57 3.29
CA ILE A 2 20.57 5.30 2.81
C ILE A 2 20.48 5.26 1.27
N ASP A 3 21.61 5.22 0.59
CA ASP A 3 21.69 5.09 -0.87
C ASP A 3 21.12 3.77 -1.40
N ASP A 4 20.97 2.75 -0.54
CA ASP A 4 20.38 1.47 -0.90
C ASP A 4 18.84 1.50 -0.83
N LEU A 5 18.26 2.54 -0.23
CA LEU A 5 16.82 2.62 0.04
C LEU A 5 15.95 2.52 -1.24
N PRO A 6 16.24 3.25 -2.34
CA PRO A 6 15.46 3.10 -3.57
C PRO A 6 15.47 1.66 -4.11
N TRP A 7 16.61 0.96 -4.01
CA TRP A 7 16.72 -0.43 -4.44
C TRP A 7 15.88 -1.37 -3.57
N LEU A 8 15.93 -1.19 -2.26
CA LEU A 8 15.11 -1.97 -1.31
C LEU A 8 13.62 -1.77 -1.60
N TYR A 9 13.20 -0.51 -1.73
CA TYR A 9 11.80 -0.18 -1.98
C TYR A 9 11.30 -0.71 -3.32
N TRP A 10 12.00 -0.42 -4.41
CA TRP A 10 11.54 -0.82 -5.75
C TRP A 10 11.62 -2.33 -5.96
N THR A 11 12.59 -3.02 -5.37
CA THR A 11 12.63 -4.48 -5.35
C THR A 11 11.41 -5.04 -4.63
N ALA A 12 11.11 -4.52 -3.44
CA ALA A 12 9.95 -4.96 -2.66
C ALA A 12 8.63 -4.65 -3.37
N ALA A 13 8.48 -3.45 -3.95
CA ALA A 13 7.27 -3.02 -4.64
C ALA A 13 7.01 -3.87 -5.91
N SER A 14 8.05 -4.14 -6.70
CA SER A 14 7.93 -4.97 -7.90
C SER A 14 7.60 -6.43 -7.56
N TRP A 15 8.30 -6.99 -6.57
CA TRP A 15 8.07 -8.36 -6.12
C TRP A 15 6.70 -8.52 -5.45
N GLY A 16 6.31 -7.58 -4.60
CA GLY A 16 4.98 -7.56 -3.98
C GLY A 16 3.86 -7.39 -5.00
N GLY A 17 4.07 -6.57 -6.03
CA GLY A 17 3.15 -6.43 -7.15
C GLY A 17 2.96 -7.75 -7.92
N GLU A 18 4.04 -8.45 -8.20
CA GLU A 18 4.01 -9.77 -8.86
C GLU A 18 3.27 -10.81 -8.01
N LEU A 19 3.53 -10.83 -6.69
CA LEU A 19 2.82 -11.71 -5.76
C LEU A 19 1.31 -11.45 -5.74
N SER A 20 0.88 -10.21 -5.88
CA SER A 20 -0.54 -9.84 -5.89
C SER A 20 -1.31 -10.37 -7.11
N LEU A 21 -0.63 -10.68 -8.20
CA LEU A 21 -1.23 -11.25 -9.42
C LEU A 21 -1.51 -12.74 -9.32
N ALA A 22 -0.90 -13.46 -8.36
CA ALA A 22 -1.08 -14.90 -8.19
C ALA A 22 -1.30 -15.27 -6.70
N PRO A 23 -2.38 -14.78 -6.05
CA PRO A 23 -2.56 -14.88 -4.60
C PRO A 23 -2.80 -16.31 -4.08
N SER A 24 -3.13 -17.26 -4.95
CA SER A 24 -3.54 -18.63 -4.56
C SER A 24 -2.38 -19.62 -4.37
N GLN A 25 -1.14 -19.22 -4.58
CA GLN A 25 0.00 -20.12 -4.48
C GLN A 25 0.57 -20.14 -3.05
N LEU A 26 0.20 -21.16 -2.27
CA LEU A 26 0.71 -21.40 -0.91
C LEU A 26 2.26 -21.44 -0.81
N ALA A 27 2.94 -21.86 -1.89
CA ALA A 27 4.41 -21.86 -1.95
C ALA A 27 5.04 -20.47 -1.85
N ARG A 28 4.27 -19.41 -2.00
CA ARG A 28 4.76 -18.02 -2.02
C ARG A 28 4.66 -17.30 -0.67
N ILE A 29 4.24 -17.98 0.41
CA ILE A 29 4.16 -17.39 1.76
C ILE A 29 5.54 -16.91 2.24
N THR A 30 6.60 -17.66 1.94
CA THR A 30 7.97 -17.27 2.30
C THR A 30 8.43 -16.01 1.56
N GLU A 31 7.95 -15.81 0.35
CA GLU A 31 8.23 -14.61 -0.45
C GLU A 31 7.59 -13.36 0.17
N LEU A 32 6.38 -13.49 0.73
CA LEU A 32 5.73 -12.38 1.47
C LEU A 32 6.59 -11.90 2.64
N ALA A 33 7.19 -12.82 3.39
CA ALA A 33 8.10 -12.49 4.49
C ALA A 33 9.34 -11.73 3.99
N SER A 34 9.89 -12.15 2.84
CA SER A 34 11.04 -11.49 2.23
C SER A 34 10.71 -10.06 1.77
N VAL A 35 9.56 -9.85 1.13
CA VAL A 35 9.09 -8.52 0.73
C VAL A 35 8.91 -7.61 1.96
N ARG A 36 8.27 -8.12 3.02
CA ARG A 36 8.12 -7.38 4.28
C ARG A 36 9.47 -7.03 4.91
N ALA A 37 10.45 -7.93 4.85
CA ALA A 37 11.80 -7.67 5.38
C ALA A 37 12.51 -6.55 4.60
N LEU A 38 12.38 -6.53 3.27
CA LEU A 38 12.92 -5.44 2.43
C LEU A 38 12.28 -4.09 2.79
N LEU A 39 10.95 -4.02 2.89
CA LEU A 39 10.24 -2.81 3.29
C LEU A 39 10.58 -2.40 4.72
N GLY A 40 10.70 -3.35 5.63
CA GLY A 40 11.14 -3.11 7.01
C GLY A 40 12.54 -2.52 7.07
N ARG A 41 13.46 -3.00 6.25
CA ARG A 41 14.81 -2.44 6.15
C ARG A 41 14.80 -1.03 5.56
N ALA A 42 14.02 -0.79 4.50
CA ALA A 42 13.84 0.52 3.93
C ALA A 42 13.28 1.53 4.96
N LYS A 43 12.26 1.11 5.72
CA LYS A 43 11.68 1.90 6.82
C LYS A 43 12.69 2.23 7.91
N ALA A 44 13.58 1.29 8.25
CA ALA A 44 14.62 1.51 9.26
C ALA A 44 15.72 2.49 8.79
N LEU A 45 15.94 2.59 7.48
CA LEU A 45 16.88 3.57 6.91
C LEU A 45 16.30 4.97 6.89
N GLU A 46 15.09 5.14 6.36
CA GLU A 46 14.39 6.42 6.31
C GLU A 46 12.86 6.21 6.24
N ALA A 47 12.22 6.29 7.40
CA ALA A 47 10.78 6.04 7.51
C ALA A 47 9.91 7.03 6.70
N ASN A 48 10.39 8.26 6.48
CA ASN A 48 9.65 9.33 5.80
C ASN A 48 9.88 9.36 4.27
N TRP A 49 10.64 8.41 3.75
CA TRP A 49 11.00 8.37 2.34
C TRP A 49 9.77 8.50 1.43
N GLU A 50 9.92 9.34 0.40
CA GLU A 50 8.85 9.60 -0.59
C GLU A 50 7.48 9.86 0.05
N ARG A 51 7.48 10.63 1.16
CA ARG A 51 6.27 11.09 1.84
C ARG A 51 5.32 9.96 2.22
N GLY A 52 5.87 8.86 2.73
CA GLY A 52 5.11 7.73 3.26
C GLY A 52 4.93 6.55 2.31
N ALA A 53 5.65 6.51 1.18
CA ALA A 53 5.54 5.42 0.21
C ALA A 53 5.83 4.03 0.81
N ILE A 54 6.75 3.95 1.78
CA ILE A 54 7.06 2.69 2.45
C ILE A 54 5.87 2.18 3.26
N TYR A 55 5.19 3.07 3.98
CA TYR A 55 3.99 2.70 4.75
C TYR A 55 2.84 2.28 3.83
N GLU A 56 2.64 2.98 2.72
CA GLU A 56 1.65 2.58 1.71
C GLU A 56 1.90 1.16 1.19
N ALA A 57 3.17 0.85 0.89
CA ALA A 57 3.56 -0.48 0.43
C ALA A 57 3.38 -1.55 1.51
N LEU A 58 3.52 -1.21 2.80
CA LEU A 58 3.33 -2.13 3.93
C LEU A 58 1.85 -2.47 4.18
N ILE A 59 0.91 -1.57 3.91
CA ILE A 59 -0.53 -1.77 4.21
C ILE A 59 -1.04 -3.15 3.78
N PRO A 60 -0.89 -3.62 2.53
CA PRO A 60 -1.43 -4.91 2.11
C PRO A 60 -0.75 -6.09 2.81
N PHE A 61 0.54 -5.98 3.13
CA PHE A 61 1.29 -7.05 3.83
C PHE A 61 0.95 -7.10 5.31
N ASP A 62 0.86 -5.95 5.97
CA ASP A 62 0.52 -5.86 7.37
C ASP A 62 -0.98 -6.09 7.61
N GLY A 63 -1.82 -5.96 6.57
CA GLY A 63 -3.23 -6.32 6.56
C GLY A 63 -3.53 -7.78 6.25
N LEU A 64 -2.51 -8.62 6.06
CA LEU A 64 -2.70 -10.06 5.87
C LEU A 64 -3.41 -10.70 7.08
N PRO A 65 -4.08 -11.84 6.89
CA PRO A 65 -4.65 -12.60 8.01
C PRO A 65 -3.61 -12.93 9.09
N PRO A 66 -4.01 -13.01 10.38
CA PRO A 66 -3.10 -13.27 11.50
C PRO A 66 -2.17 -14.48 11.31
N PRO A 67 -2.62 -15.63 10.73
CA PRO A 67 -1.71 -16.74 10.47
C PRO A 67 -0.55 -16.41 9.52
N LEU A 68 -0.68 -15.37 8.70
CA LEU A 68 0.37 -14.87 7.82
C LEU A 68 1.13 -13.67 8.43
N GLY A 69 0.92 -13.40 9.71
CA GLY A 69 1.64 -12.39 10.48
C GLY A 69 1.10 -10.97 10.33
N GLY A 70 -0.11 -10.80 9.78
CA GLY A 70 -0.76 -9.50 9.64
C GLY A 70 -1.84 -9.24 10.70
N SER A 71 -2.37 -8.02 10.69
CA SER A 71 -3.56 -7.63 11.45
C SER A 71 -4.21 -6.37 10.87
N ALA A 72 -5.51 -6.23 11.04
CA ALA A 72 -6.23 -5.03 10.63
C ALA A 72 -5.69 -3.76 11.34
N ALA A 73 -5.26 -3.90 12.60
CA ALA A 73 -4.69 -2.78 13.37
C ALA A 73 -3.35 -2.31 12.79
N ALA A 74 -2.48 -3.23 12.37
CA ALA A 74 -1.20 -2.89 11.73
C ALA A 74 -1.41 -2.17 10.40
N ALA A 75 -2.30 -2.69 9.53
CA ALA A 75 -2.65 -2.04 8.27
C ALA A 75 -3.19 -0.62 8.47
N ARG A 76 -4.02 -0.39 9.50
CA ARG A 76 -4.52 0.96 9.82
C ARG A 76 -3.44 1.88 10.34
N ALA A 77 -2.52 1.39 11.16
CA ALA A 77 -1.40 2.18 11.66
C ALA A 77 -0.50 2.65 10.50
N ASP A 78 -0.21 1.78 9.55
CA ASP A 78 0.55 2.16 8.35
C ASP A 78 -0.24 3.15 7.47
N PHE A 79 -1.54 2.94 7.30
CA PHE A 79 -2.39 3.89 6.60
C PHE A 79 -2.36 5.28 7.25
N ASP A 80 -2.56 5.36 8.57
CA ASP A 80 -2.55 6.63 9.29
C ASP A 80 -1.22 7.36 9.13
N LYS A 81 -0.10 6.60 9.18
CA LYS A 81 1.23 7.17 8.98
C LYS A 81 1.47 7.62 7.55
N ALA A 82 1.02 6.85 6.55
CA ALA A 82 1.09 7.26 5.15
C ALA A 82 0.27 8.53 4.90
N MET A 83 -0.90 8.65 5.50
CA MET A 83 -1.75 9.84 5.38
C MET A 83 -1.15 11.06 6.07
N GLU A 84 -0.51 10.88 7.24
CA GLU A 84 0.22 11.96 7.93
C GLU A 84 1.34 12.49 7.03
N LEU A 85 2.22 11.60 6.54
CA LEU A 85 3.41 11.97 5.76
C LEU A 85 3.08 12.54 4.37
N SER A 86 1.98 12.10 3.77
CA SER A 86 1.49 12.62 2.49
C SER A 86 0.60 13.85 2.63
N GLU A 87 0.39 14.37 3.84
CA GLU A 87 -0.56 15.45 4.11
C GLU A 87 -1.98 15.13 3.58
N LYS A 88 -2.41 13.88 3.77
CA LYS A 88 -3.70 13.33 3.30
C LYS A 88 -3.88 13.33 1.78
N LYS A 89 -2.77 13.33 1.03
CA LYS A 89 -2.79 13.41 -0.45
C LYS A 89 -2.46 12.08 -1.13
N SER A 90 -2.32 10.99 -0.38
CA SER A 90 -2.10 9.67 -0.96
C SER A 90 -3.41 8.99 -1.33
N VAL A 91 -3.68 8.90 -2.62
CA VAL A 91 -4.77 8.06 -3.15
C VAL A 91 -4.45 6.58 -2.96
N PHE A 92 -3.19 6.20 -3.17
CA PHE A 92 -2.77 4.81 -3.08
C PHE A 92 -2.96 4.21 -1.68
N ALA A 93 -2.75 4.98 -0.60
CA ALA A 93 -2.99 4.52 0.76
C ALA A 93 -4.45 4.09 0.98
N TYR A 94 -5.42 4.86 0.48
CA TYR A 94 -6.83 4.51 0.55
C TYR A 94 -7.14 3.21 -0.19
N VAL A 95 -6.61 3.06 -1.40
CA VAL A 95 -6.82 1.85 -2.21
C VAL A 95 -6.18 0.64 -1.54
N ALA A 96 -4.94 0.78 -1.07
CA ALA A 96 -4.23 -0.29 -0.36
C ALA A 96 -5.00 -0.75 0.87
N LEU A 97 -5.48 0.17 1.71
CA LEU A 97 -6.28 -0.19 2.88
C LEU A 97 -7.59 -0.87 2.47
N ALA A 98 -8.29 -0.35 1.45
CA ALA A 98 -9.54 -0.92 0.97
C ALA A 98 -9.40 -2.37 0.52
N THR A 99 -8.22 -2.79 0.02
CA THR A 99 -7.97 -4.19 -0.36
C THR A 99 -7.86 -5.13 0.83
N THR A 100 -7.57 -4.62 2.03
CA THR A 100 -7.47 -5.42 3.27
C THR A 100 -8.80 -5.50 4.03
N ILE A 101 -9.76 -4.64 3.70
CA ILE A 101 -11.06 -4.55 4.39
C ILE A 101 -12.04 -5.59 3.85
N THR A 102 -12.67 -6.33 4.74
CA THR A 102 -13.71 -7.33 4.40
C THR A 102 -15.11 -6.74 4.39
N ASP A 103 -15.39 -5.70 5.18
CA ASP A 103 -16.68 -5.02 5.20
C ASP A 103 -16.91 -4.23 3.89
N PRO A 104 -17.93 -4.59 3.08
CA PRO A 104 -18.19 -3.94 1.80
C PRO A 104 -18.53 -2.45 1.92
N ALA A 105 -19.19 -2.04 2.98
CA ALA A 105 -19.58 -0.66 3.19
C ALA A 105 -18.36 0.22 3.49
N GLU A 106 -17.47 -0.26 4.35
CA GLU A 106 -16.21 0.43 4.65
C GLU A 106 -15.28 0.47 3.44
N LYS A 107 -15.13 -0.65 2.73
CA LYS A 107 -14.36 -0.71 1.49
C LYS A 107 -14.84 0.33 0.48
N LYS A 108 -16.16 0.38 0.24
CA LYS A 108 -16.75 1.37 -0.66
C LYS A 108 -16.47 2.82 -0.22
N ARG A 109 -16.56 3.08 1.08
CA ARG A 109 -16.29 4.41 1.65
C ARG A 109 -14.84 4.83 1.41
N LEU A 110 -13.87 3.96 1.67
CA LEU A 110 -12.45 4.24 1.45
C LEU A 110 -12.15 4.53 -0.02
N LEU A 111 -12.69 3.71 -0.94
CA LEU A 111 -12.51 3.92 -2.37
C LEU A 111 -13.16 5.22 -2.86
N ALA A 112 -14.33 5.59 -2.31
CA ALA A 112 -14.96 6.86 -2.62
C ALA A 112 -14.11 8.05 -2.14
N GLN A 113 -13.55 7.96 -0.93
CA GLN A 113 -12.63 8.99 -0.41
C GLN A 113 -11.37 9.12 -1.28
N ALA A 114 -10.81 8.04 -1.79
CA ALA A 114 -9.69 8.05 -2.73
C ALA A 114 -9.97 8.92 -3.97
N LEU A 115 -11.21 8.95 -4.44
CA LEU A 115 -11.62 9.71 -5.62
C LEU A 115 -11.83 11.20 -5.35
N THR A 116 -11.93 11.63 -4.10
CA THR A 116 -12.08 13.05 -3.74
C THR A 116 -10.75 13.80 -3.70
N ILE A 117 -9.62 13.09 -3.71
CA ILE A 117 -8.30 13.72 -3.63
C ILE A 117 -7.97 14.40 -4.96
N ASP A 118 -7.62 15.68 -4.89
CA ASP A 118 -7.10 16.41 -6.05
C ASP A 118 -5.63 16.00 -6.28
N VAL A 119 -5.40 15.24 -7.34
CA VAL A 119 -4.09 14.70 -7.69
C VAL A 119 -3.08 15.76 -8.12
N SER A 120 -3.52 16.97 -8.41
CA SER A 120 -2.65 18.11 -8.78
C SER A 120 -1.91 18.69 -7.57
N THR A 121 -2.42 18.46 -6.35
CA THR A 121 -1.89 19.04 -5.11
C THR A 121 -0.59 18.41 -4.62
N LEU A 122 -0.19 17.27 -5.19
CA LEU A 122 1.08 16.60 -4.93
C LEU A 122 1.73 16.18 -6.25
N PRO A 123 2.39 17.13 -6.98
CA PRO A 123 2.90 16.90 -8.33
C PRO A 123 3.87 15.73 -8.45
N SER A 124 4.74 15.53 -7.44
CA SER A 124 5.71 14.42 -7.41
C SER A 124 5.05 13.03 -7.44
N ARG A 125 3.78 12.93 -7.00
CA ARG A 125 3.02 11.66 -6.95
C ARG A 125 1.78 11.66 -7.85
N ARG A 126 1.69 12.64 -8.75
CA ARG A 126 0.50 12.81 -9.62
C ARG A 126 0.21 11.55 -10.43
N LEU A 127 1.23 10.96 -11.06
CA LEU A 127 1.04 9.75 -11.88
C LEU A 127 0.56 8.58 -11.03
N THR A 128 1.20 8.32 -9.90
CA THR A 128 0.82 7.24 -8.98
C THR A 128 -0.62 7.42 -8.48
N ASN A 129 -0.96 8.65 -8.08
CA ASN A 129 -2.31 8.98 -7.62
C ASN A 129 -3.37 8.83 -8.72
N LEU A 130 -3.08 9.21 -9.98
CA LEU A 130 -3.99 9.00 -11.11
C LEU A 130 -4.24 7.52 -11.39
N ILE A 131 -3.18 6.70 -11.35
CA ILE A 131 -3.28 5.25 -11.52
C ILE A 131 -4.14 4.66 -10.39
N ALA A 132 -3.89 5.07 -9.14
CA ALA A 132 -4.65 4.62 -7.98
C ALA A 132 -6.14 5.03 -8.06
N GLN A 133 -6.46 6.25 -8.55
CA GLN A 133 -7.86 6.63 -8.77
C GLN A 133 -8.56 5.79 -9.86
N ARG A 134 -7.86 5.45 -10.93
CA ARG A 134 -8.41 4.54 -11.95
C ARG A 134 -8.68 3.16 -11.35
N TYR A 135 -7.78 2.66 -10.53
CA TYR A 135 -7.96 1.39 -9.84
C TYR A 135 -9.11 1.45 -8.83
N ALA A 136 -9.22 2.52 -8.03
CA ALA A 136 -10.37 2.73 -7.14
C ALA A 136 -11.71 2.70 -7.89
N LYS A 137 -11.80 3.36 -9.05
CA LYS A 137 -13.00 3.32 -9.90
C LYS A 137 -13.31 1.91 -10.38
N ALA A 138 -12.30 1.16 -10.84
CA ALA A 138 -12.48 -0.22 -11.28
C ALA A 138 -13.02 -1.10 -10.14
N LEU A 139 -12.45 -0.99 -8.94
CA LEU A 139 -12.91 -1.75 -7.77
C LEU A 139 -14.35 -1.37 -7.36
N LEU A 140 -14.73 -0.10 -7.43
CA LEU A 140 -16.10 0.35 -7.17
C LEU A 140 -17.10 -0.20 -8.19
N ASN A 141 -16.67 -0.42 -9.43
CA ASN A 141 -17.48 -0.99 -10.52
C ASN A 141 -17.46 -2.53 -10.55
N GLY A 142 -16.91 -3.18 -9.53
CA GLY A 142 -16.92 -4.64 -9.39
C GLY A 142 -15.75 -5.36 -10.06
N ALA A 143 -14.69 -4.68 -10.47
CA ALA A 143 -13.45 -5.33 -10.89
C ALA A 143 -12.81 -6.07 -9.69
N ARG A 144 -12.30 -7.29 -9.97
CA ARG A 144 -11.60 -8.14 -8.99
C ARG A 144 -10.09 -8.08 -9.19
#